data_e5bbc4dbd219d952de0cba278b46e86a
#
_entry.id   e5bbc4dbd219d952de0cba278b46e86a
#
_cell.length_a   1.000
_cell.length_b   1.000
_cell.length_c   1.000
_cell.angle_alpha   90.00
_cell.angle_beta   90.00
_cell.angle_gamma   90.00
#
_symmetry.space_group_name_H-M   'P 1'
#
loop_
_entity.id
_entity.type
_entity.pdbx_description
1 polymer ?
#
loop_
_entity_poly.entity_id
_entity_poly.type
_entity_poly.pdbx_seq_one_letter_code
_entity_poly.pdbx_strand_id
1 'polypeptide(L)'
;MSLLFLFISYNFLVILMKEKIKTVLSGSAVLVLTAILIIHSSRAKAGAIKGSDLCANIIIPSLLPIMILTSTLSKSKFSNIINRVFAPLSAKIFHLPPSSSAAIIFGLTGGYPTGAVLTRELYRDGLISTAQARRIMHFNISPGLAFSVNAVGSLYNDNFKTGWFVFFCCVFSSLTIAFIEGLFYRNEKSKNDLQESDINLSNAFCLSVNLSAKSILVMSCCIIFFSSVCEIIKIPSIYFPLFEITNGVFSQTTALSPAYLCFFMCFSGLCIHMQIMGTVNEFGMKYSELFLSRCVGAIIAFFPGKAYALLHPETEQVFANIAYATPKISSVGYGFSLVLILGCIVITAEIKSKKSKLL
;
A
#
# COMPACT_ATOMS: atom_id res chain seq x y z
N MET A 1 -19.93 -8.62 -48.05
CA MET A 1 -19.65 -7.38 -47.29
C MET A 1 -20.69 -7.06 -46.20
N SER A 2 -21.95 -7.45 -46.30
CA SER A 2 -23.02 -7.17 -45.31
C SER A 2 -22.98 -7.99 -44.03
N LEU A 3 -22.65 -9.28 -44.09
CA LEU A 3 -22.59 -10.16 -42.90
C LEU A 3 -21.46 -9.82 -41.94
N LEU A 4 -20.29 -9.43 -42.43
CA LEU A 4 -19.16 -9.00 -41.62
C LEU A 4 -19.45 -7.68 -40.89
N PHE A 5 -20.13 -6.76 -41.56
CA PHE A 5 -20.57 -5.48 -40.97
C PHE A 5 -21.62 -5.70 -39.86
N LEU A 6 -22.57 -6.60 -40.08
CA LEU A 6 -23.57 -6.99 -39.07
C LEU A 6 -22.93 -7.66 -37.85
N PHE A 7 -21.95 -8.54 -38.08
CA PHE A 7 -21.23 -9.22 -36.99
C PHE A 7 -20.37 -8.22 -36.15
N ILE A 8 -19.71 -7.28 -36.82
CA ILE A 8 -18.94 -6.20 -36.15
C ILE A 8 -19.89 -5.30 -35.35
N SER A 9 -21.00 -4.88 -35.94
CA SER A 9 -22.00 -4.04 -35.29
C SER A 9 -22.65 -4.73 -34.08
N TYR A 10 -22.95 -6.04 -34.19
CA TYR A 10 -23.48 -6.82 -33.08
C TYR A 10 -22.48 -6.94 -31.93
N ASN A 11 -21.21 -7.28 -32.20
CA ASN A 11 -20.18 -7.36 -31.17
C ASN A 11 -19.94 -5.99 -30.51
N PHE A 12 -19.93 -4.91 -31.28
CA PHE A 12 -19.80 -3.55 -30.76
C PHE A 12 -20.99 -3.17 -29.86
N LEU A 13 -22.21 -3.52 -30.25
CA LEU A 13 -23.40 -3.29 -29.43
C LEU A 13 -23.37 -4.08 -28.12
N VAL A 14 -22.95 -5.34 -28.17
CA VAL A 14 -22.80 -6.20 -26.97
C VAL A 14 -21.74 -5.66 -26.02
N ILE A 15 -20.62 -5.14 -26.52
CA ILE A 15 -19.57 -4.51 -25.72
C ILE A 15 -20.10 -3.24 -25.07
N LEU A 16 -20.79 -2.37 -25.81
CA LEU A 16 -21.41 -1.15 -25.29
C LEU A 16 -22.47 -1.44 -24.22
N MET A 17 -23.28 -2.47 -24.42
CA MET A 17 -24.26 -2.91 -23.41
C MET A 17 -23.59 -3.40 -22.14
N LYS A 18 -22.51 -4.21 -22.25
CA LYS A 18 -21.74 -4.67 -21.09
C LYS A 18 -21.11 -3.51 -20.31
N GLU A 19 -20.55 -2.53 -21.00
CA GLU A 19 -19.98 -1.33 -20.35
C GLU A 19 -21.06 -0.47 -19.67
N LYS A 20 -22.22 -0.26 -20.31
CA LYS A 20 -23.35 0.46 -19.71
C LYS A 20 -23.89 -0.26 -18.47
N ILE A 21 -24.08 -1.58 -18.55
CA ILE A 21 -24.54 -2.39 -17.40
C ILE A 21 -23.54 -2.30 -16.25
N LYS A 22 -22.25 -2.42 -16.52
CA LYS A 22 -21.19 -2.28 -15.53
C LYS A 22 -21.22 -0.90 -14.88
N THR A 23 -21.38 0.17 -15.66
CA THR A 23 -21.45 1.55 -15.16
C THR A 23 -22.68 1.75 -14.28
N VAL A 24 -23.85 1.27 -14.70
CA VAL A 24 -25.09 1.35 -13.90
C VAL A 24 -24.95 0.56 -12.61
N LEU A 25 -24.42 -0.67 -12.68
CA LEU A 25 -24.23 -1.53 -11.50
C LEU A 25 -23.26 -0.90 -10.50
N SER A 26 -22.13 -0.37 -10.98
CA SER A 26 -21.15 0.30 -10.11
C SER A 26 -21.72 1.58 -9.49
N GLY A 27 -22.43 2.40 -10.26
CA GLY A 27 -23.10 3.60 -9.76
C GLY A 27 -24.16 3.27 -8.72
N SER A 28 -24.99 2.25 -8.99
CA SER A 28 -26.01 1.78 -8.04
C SER A 28 -25.37 1.27 -6.74
N ALA A 29 -24.26 0.55 -6.82
CA ALA A 29 -23.54 0.09 -5.63
C ALA A 29 -23.04 1.26 -4.76
N VAL A 30 -22.51 2.32 -5.38
CA VAL A 30 -22.10 3.54 -4.67
C VAL A 30 -23.30 4.24 -4.03
N LEU A 31 -24.43 4.36 -4.73
CA LEU A 31 -25.66 4.96 -4.18
C LEU A 31 -26.19 4.15 -2.98
N VAL A 32 -26.22 2.82 -3.09
CA VAL A 32 -26.61 1.94 -1.98
C VAL A 32 -25.70 2.11 -0.78
N LEU A 33 -24.39 2.13 -1.00
CA LEU A 33 -23.41 2.36 0.07
C LEU A 33 -23.59 3.73 0.73
N THR A 34 -23.84 4.77 -0.07
CA THR A 34 -24.13 6.12 0.44
C THR A 34 -25.39 6.13 1.31
N ALA A 35 -26.45 5.47 0.86
CA ALA A 35 -27.68 5.34 1.64
C ALA A 35 -27.45 4.60 2.96
N ILE A 36 -26.67 3.52 2.95
CA ILE A 36 -26.29 2.75 4.15
C ILE A 36 -25.51 3.64 5.14
N LEU A 37 -24.54 4.44 4.65
CA LEU A 37 -23.77 5.39 5.47
C LEU A 37 -24.67 6.44 6.13
N ILE A 38 -25.68 6.95 5.41
CA ILE A 38 -26.63 7.94 5.95
C ILE A 38 -27.56 7.30 6.99
N ILE A 39 -28.14 6.14 6.67
CA ILE A 39 -29.07 5.43 7.58
C ILE A 39 -28.37 5.04 8.87
N HIS A 40 -27.12 4.61 8.79
CA HIS A 40 -26.33 4.19 9.94
C HIS A 40 -25.28 5.24 10.37
N SER A 41 -25.62 6.53 10.25
CA SER A 41 -24.69 7.65 10.44
C SER A 41 -23.94 7.62 11.80
N SER A 42 -24.59 7.21 12.88
CA SER A 42 -23.96 7.11 14.20
C SER A 42 -22.84 6.07 14.23
N ARG A 43 -23.04 4.90 13.58
CA ARG A 43 -21.99 3.87 13.45
C ARG A 43 -20.89 4.30 12.47
N ALA A 44 -21.28 4.89 11.34
CA ALA A 44 -20.33 5.46 10.38
C ALA A 44 -19.39 6.45 11.07
N LYS A 45 -19.96 7.36 11.87
CA LYS A 45 -19.20 8.33 12.66
C LYS A 45 -18.27 7.65 13.67
N ALA A 46 -18.74 6.63 14.38
CA ALA A 46 -17.91 5.90 15.34
C ALA A 46 -16.70 5.23 14.64
N GLY A 47 -16.92 4.57 13.50
CA GLY A 47 -15.84 4.00 12.68
C GLY A 47 -14.89 5.06 12.15
N ALA A 48 -15.40 6.20 11.67
CA ALA A 48 -14.60 7.31 11.21
C ALA A 48 -13.69 7.87 12.31
N ILE A 49 -14.20 8.04 13.53
CA ILE A 49 -13.42 8.50 14.69
C ILE A 49 -12.29 7.50 14.97
N LYS A 50 -12.57 6.20 15.05
CA LYS A 50 -11.56 5.16 15.25
C LYS A 50 -10.46 5.22 14.17
N GLY A 51 -10.86 5.32 12.90
CA GLY A 51 -9.91 5.44 11.79
C GLY A 51 -9.07 6.72 11.86
N SER A 52 -9.68 7.85 12.24
CA SER A 52 -8.99 9.13 12.40
C SER A 52 -7.97 9.09 13.55
N ASP A 53 -8.34 8.51 14.68
CA ASP A 53 -7.46 8.37 15.85
C ASP A 53 -6.25 7.50 15.54
N LEU A 54 -6.45 6.39 14.81
CA LEU A 54 -5.35 5.57 14.31
C LEU A 54 -4.42 6.33 13.36
N CYS A 55 -4.99 7.08 12.44
CA CYS A 55 -4.20 7.89 11.50
C CYS A 55 -3.37 8.93 12.24
N ALA A 56 -3.96 9.67 13.18
CA ALA A 56 -3.31 10.75 13.91
C ALA A 56 -2.23 10.26 14.89
N ASN A 57 -2.51 9.17 15.61
CA ASN A 57 -1.66 8.73 16.70
C ASN A 57 -0.64 7.65 16.33
N ILE A 58 -0.89 6.89 15.25
CA ILE A 58 -0.04 5.76 14.87
C ILE A 58 0.50 5.93 13.45
N ILE A 59 -0.38 6.06 12.45
CA ILE A 59 0.03 5.97 11.05
C ILE A 59 0.88 7.18 10.63
N ILE A 60 0.41 8.38 10.85
CA ILE A 60 1.12 9.59 10.46
C ILE A 60 2.47 9.70 11.18
N PRO A 61 2.55 9.59 12.53
CA PRO A 61 3.82 9.72 13.23
C PRO A 61 4.83 8.63 12.87
N SER A 62 4.38 7.39 12.61
CA SER A 62 5.29 6.29 12.34
C SER A 62 5.72 6.21 10.88
N LEU A 63 4.81 6.47 9.92
CA LEU A 63 5.10 6.26 8.50
C LEU A 63 5.61 7.50 7.78
N LEU A 64 5.06 8.69 8.06
CA LEU A 64 5.38 9.90 7.30
C LEU A 64 6.87 10.24 7.28
N PRO A 65 7.60 10.23 8.42
CA PRO A 65 9.04 10.52 8.43
C PRO A 65 9.84 9.51 7.57
N ILE A 66 9.51 8.22 7.69
CA ILE A 66 10.21 7.17 6.94
C ILE A 66 9.87 7.25 5.43
N MET A 67 8.61 7.53 5.09
CA MET A 67 8.21 7.75 3.69
C MET A 67 8.96 8.94 3.06
N ILE A 68 9.13 10.04 3.77
CA ILE A 68 9.89 11.20 3.30
C ILE A 68 11.35 10.80 3.05
N LEU A 69 11.98 10.13 4.02
CA LEU A 69 13.39 9.74 3.91
C LEU A 69 13.63 8.72 2.79
N THR A 70 12.83 7.67 2.71
CA THR A 70 12.96 6.64 1.66
C THR A 70 12.70 7.20 0.27
N SER A 71 11.69 8.07 0.11
CA SER A 71 11.44 8.78 -1.14
C SER A 71 12.58 9.74 -1.50
N THR A 72 13.15 10.44 -0.52
CA THR A 72 14.30 11.33 -0.74
C THR A 72 15.51 10.56 -1.23
N LEU A 73 15.84 9.45 -0.59
CA LEU A 73 16.96 8.60 -1.01
C LEU A 73 16.73 8.02 -2.40
N SER A 74 15.50 7.58 -2.69
CA SER A 74 15.15 7.01 -3.99
C SER A 74 15.26 8.02 -5.14
N LYS A 75 14.96 9.30 -4.88
CA LYS A 75 14.97 10.36 -5.91
C LYS A 75 16.31 11.06 -6.07
N SER A 76 17.14 11.03 -5.06
CA SER A 76 18.44 11.72 -5.05
C SER A 76 19.51 10.95 -5.82
N LYS A 77 20.65 11.60 -6.06
CA LYS A 77 21.86 10.95 -6.58
C LYS A 77 22.29 9.70 -5.83
N PHE A 78 21.85 9.53 -4.58
CA PHE A 78 22.12 8.34 -3.78
C PHE A 78 21.49 7.08 -4.38
N SER A 79 20.36 7.20 -5.06
CA SER A 79 19.73 6.07 -5.77
C SER A 79 20.64 5.40 -6.78
N ASN A 80 21.55 6.17 -7.40
CA ASN A 80 22.52 5.66 -8.38
C ASN A 80 23.47 4.64 -7.74
N ILE A 81 23.88 4.90 -6.50
CA ILE A 81 24.73 3.97 -5.73
C ILE A 81 23.97 2.68 -5.46
N ILE A 82 22.74 2.79 -4.97
CA ILE A 82 21.86 1.65 -4.70
C ILE A 82 21.60 0.85 -5.98
N ASN A 83 21.28 1.54 -7.09
CA ASN A 83 21.06 0.90 -8.38
C ASN A 83 22.30 0.13 -8.86
N ARG A 84 23.52 0.67 -8.69
CA ARG A 84 24.76 -0.02 -9.03
C ARG A 84 25.04 -1.24 -8.15
N VAL A 85 24.92 -1.08 -6.84
CA VAL A 85 25.22 -2.15 -5.87
C VAL A 85 24.24 -3.32 -6.06
N PHE A 86 22.96 -3.03 -6.26
CA PHE A 86 21.92 -4.05 -6.37
C PHE A 86 21.55 -4.39 -7.83
N ALA A 87 22.26 -3.82 -8.83
CA ALA A 87 22.11 -4.18 -10.24
C ALA A 87 22.15 -5.71 -10.49
N PRO A 88 23.09 -6.49 -9.90
CA PRO A 88 23.13 -7.94 -10.11
C PRO A 88 21.88 -8.65 -9.62
N LEU A 89 21.30 -8.21 -8.51
CA LEU A 89 20.07 -8.77 -7.95
C LEU A 89 18.88 -8.51 -8.89
N SER A 90 18.67 -7.25 -9.28
CA SER A 90 17.59 -6.88 -10.20
C SER A 90 17.75 -7.54 -11.56
N ALA A 91 18.93 -7.46 -12.18
CA ALA A 91 19.13 -7.91 -13.55
C ALA A 91 19.23 -9.43 -13.68
N LYS A 92 19.97 -10.12 -12.77
CA LYS A 92 20.25 -11.54 -12.89
C LYS A 92 19.22 -12.44 -12.21
N ILE A 93 18.62 -11.96 -11.10
CA ILE A 93 17.67 -12.75 -10.30
C ILE A 93 16.23 -12.39 -10.67
N PHE A 94 15.90 -11.11 -10.68
CA PHE A 94 14.54 -10.67 -10.96
C PHE A 94 14.27 -10.40 -12.45
N HIS A 95 15.30 -10.36 -13.28
CA HIS A 95 15.22 -10.00 -14.71
C HIS A 95 14.47 -8.68 -14.92
N LEU A 96 14.85 -7.67 -14.13
CA LEU A 96 14.34 -6.31 -14.15
C LEU A 96 15.48 -5.33 -14.45
N PRO A 97 15.20 -4.12 -14.95
CA PRO A 97 16.23 -3.11 -15.18
C PRO A 97 16.99 -2.77 -13.90
N PRO A 98 18.31 -2.57 -13.94
CA PRO A 98 19.10 -2.14 -12.78
C PRO A 98 18.57 -0.86 -12.13
N SER A 99 18.00 0.07 -12.93
CA SER A 99 17.35 1.30 -12.46
C SER A 99 16.17 1.08 -11.51
N SER A 100 15.58 -0.12 -11.48
CA SER A 100 14.49 -0.47 -10.57
C SER A 100 14.94 -0.83 -9.16
N SER A 101 16.25 -1.07 -8.92
CA SER A 101 16.76 -1.60 -7.65
C SER A 101 16.44 -0.68 -6.47
N ALA A 102 16.68 0.62 -6.60
CA ALA A 102 16.38 1.60 -5.55
C ALA A 102 14.88 1.66 -5.24
N ALA A 103 14.03 1.65 -6.27
CA ALA A 103 12.59 1.67 -6.09
C ALA A 103 12.06 0.39 -5.41
N ILE A 104 12.66 -0.76 -5.67
CA ILE A 104 12.33 -2.02 -5.00
C ILE A 104 12.73 -1.95 -3.52
N ILE A 105 13.98 -1.59 -3.22
CA ILE A 105 14.48 -1.54 -1.84
C ILE A 105 13.70 -0.52 -1.01
N PHE A 106 13.57 0.71 -1.52
CA PHE A 106 12.86 1.76 -0.80
C PHE A 106 11.34 1.54 -0.77
N GLY A 107 10.78 0.83 -1.74
CA GLY A 107 9.39 0.42 -1.73
C GLY A 107 9.10 -0.60 -0.63
N LEU A 108 9.92 -1.63 -0.50
CA LEU A 108 9.78 -2.66 0.54
C LEU A 108 10.00 -2.12 1.95
N THR A 109 10.90 -1.14 2.11
CA THR A 109 11.21 -0.55 3.42
C THR A 109 10.29 0.62 3.80
N GLY A 110 9.82 1.40 2.81
CA GLY A 110 9.05 2.62 3.02
C GLY A 110 7.56 2.41 3.32
N GLY A 111 7.01 1.24 3.02
CA GLY A 111 5.62 0.90 3.31
C GLY A 111 4.69 0.93 2.08
N TYR A 112 3.45 0.49 2.28
CA TYR A 112 2.49 0.17 1.22
C TYR A 112 2.35 1.16 0.05
N PRO A 113 2.20 2.46 0.23
CA PRO A 113 2.06 3.31 -0.94
C PRO A 113 3.40 3.60 -1.62
N THR A 114 4.52 3.53 -0.89
CA THR A 114 5.84 3.94 -1.41
C THR A 114 6.26 3.11 -2.60
N GLY A 115 6.14 1.79 -2.53
CA GLY A 115 6.49 0.90 -3.63
C GLY A 115 5.69 1.18 -4.90
N ALA A 116 4.38 1.42 -4.77
CA ALA A 116 3.52 1.78 -5.89
C ALA A 116 3.88 3.14 -6.49
N VAL A 117 4.15 4.13 -5.65
CA VAL A 117 4.52 5.48 -6.09
C VAL A 117 5.85 5.47 -6.84
N LEU A 118 6.87 4.81 -6.28
CA LEU A 118 8.19 4.72 -6.91
C LEU A 118 8.15 3.93 -8.23
N THR A 119 7.38 2.84 -8.28
CA THR A 119 7.20 2.06 -9.52
C THR A 119 6.50 2.89 -10.60
N ARG A 120 5.47 3.68 -10.24
CA ARG A 120 4.79 4.58 -11.17
C ARG A 120 5.73 5.66 -11.70
N GLU A 121 6.60 6.21 -10.87
CA GLU A 121 7.58 7.21 -11.31
C GLU A 121 8.58 6.62 -12.30
N LEU A 122 9.16 5.45 -12.02
CA LEU A 122 10.02 4.76 -12.98
C LEU A 122 9.31 4.52 -14.33
N TYR A 123 8.02 4.19 -14.30
CA TYR A 123 7.22 4.00 -15.50
C TYR A 123 7.02 5.32 -16.26
N ARG A 124 6.70 6.40 -15.58
CA ARG A 124 6.53 7.75 -16.17
C ARG A 124 7.81 8.28 -16.77
N ASP A 125 8.94 7.99 -16.15
CA ASP A 125 10.27 8.39 -16.61
C ASP A 125 10.77 7.49 -17.77
N GLY A 126 9.96 6.48 -18.19
CA GLY A 126 10.31 5.57 -19.29
C GLY A 126 11.44 4.59 -18.97
N LEU A 127 11.81 4.44 -17.68
CA LEU A 127 12.89 3.57 -17.21
C LEU A 127 12.49 2.09 -17.17
N ILE A 128 11.20 1.81 -17.09
CA ILE A 128 10.62 0.48 -17.10
C ILE A 128 9.44 0.38 -18.05
N SER A 129 9.24 -0.77 -18.65
CA SER A 129 8.09 -1.04 -19.51
C SER A 129 6.82 -1.28 -18.68
N THR A 130 5.64 -1.25 -19.33
CA THR A 130 4.35 -1.60 -18.73
C THR A 130 4.39 -2.99 -18.08
N ALA A 131 4.98 -3.98 -18.76
CA ALA A 131 5.09 -5.34 -18.24
C ALA A 131 5.98 -5.38 -16.98
N GLN A 132 7.11 -4.70 -17.00
CA GLN A 132 8.02 -4.60 -15.87
C GLN A 132 7.39 -3.86 -14.68
N ALA A 133 6.65 -2.77 -14.93
CA ALA A 133 5.92 -2.05 -13.89
C ALA A 133 4.89 -2.95 -13.20
N ARG A 134 4.09 -3.72 -13.96
CA ARG A 134 3.12 -4.67 -13.41
C ARG A 134 3.80 -5.76 -12.59
N ARG A 135 4.90 -6.34 -13.07
CA ARG A 135 5.70 -7.34 -12.34
C ARG A 135 6.24 -6.77 -11.02
N ILE A 136 6.83 -5.58 -11.02
CA ILE A 136 7.30 -4.96 -9.78
C ILE A 136 6.14 -4.81 -8.78
N MET A 137 4.96 -4.46 -9.23
CA MET A 137 3.79 -4.31 -8.36
C MET A 137 3.28 -5.62 -7.75
N HIS A 138 3.60 -6.79 -8.30
CA HIS A 138 3.24 -8.06 -7.69
C HIS A 138 3.96 -8.30 -6.36
N PHE A 139 5.14 -7.72 -6.15
CA PHE A 139 5.95 -7.96 -4.96
C PHE A 139 6.40 -6.69 -4.20
N ASN A 140 6.43 -5.52 -4.85
CA ASN A 140 6.91 -4.28 -4.23
C ASN A 140 5.82 -3.58 -3.38
N ILE A 141 5.09 -4.38 -2.60
CA ILE A 141 4.03 -3.95 -1.70
C ILE A 141 4.28 -4.60 -0.36
N SER A 142 4.78 -3.82 0.59
CA SER A 142 5.16 -4.27 1.93
C SER A 142 4.59 -3.33 3.00
N PRO A 143 4.34 -3.80 4.21
CA PRO A 143 3.91 -2.94 5.33
C PRO A 143 4.94 -1.87 5.71
N GLY A 144 6.19 -2.02 5.23
CA GLY A 144 7.27 -1.14 5.56
C GLY A 144 7.86 -1.37 6.95
N LEU A 145 9.10 -0.89 7.10
CA LEU A 145 9.89 -1.09 8.32
C LEU A 145 9.23 -0.45 9.54
N ALA A 146 8.87 0.84 9.41
CA ALA A 146 8.34 1.60 10.54
C ALA A 146 7.04 1.03 11.08
N PHE A 147 6.11 0.64 10.21
CA PHE A 147 4.84 0.05 10.64
C PHE A 147 5.04 -1.33 11.28
N SER A 148 5.85 -2.18 10.68
CA SER A 148 6.10 -3.52 11.22
C SER A 148 6.83 -3.48 12.55
N VAL A 149 7.90 -2.69 12.68
CA VAL A 149 8.75 -2.67 13.89
C VAL A 149 8.11 -1.85 15.01
N ASN A 150 7.70 -0.62 14.72
CA ASN A 150 7.20 0.28 15.77
C ASN A 150 5.73 0.00 16.09
N ALA A 151 4.86 0.00 15.07
CA ALA A 151 3.43 -0.13 15.31
C ALA A 151 3.02 -1.55 15.69
N VAL A 152 3.47 -2.56 14.93
CA VAL A 152 3.16 -3.97 15.24
C VAL A 152 3.98 -4.47 16.42
N GLY A 153 5.27 -4.08 16.54
CA GLY A 153 6.12 -4.46 17.67
C GLY A 153 5.55 -4.01 19.02
N SER A 154 4.91 -2.84 19.10
CA SER A 154 4.27 -2.34 20.33
C SER A 154 3.10 -3.20 20.80
N LEU A 155 2.44 -3.95 19.91
CA LEU A 155 1.37 -4.87 20.27
C LEU A 155 1.89 -6.10 21.06
N TYR A 156 3.18 -6.38 21.04
CA TYR A 156 3.80 -7.52 21.70
C TYR A 156 4.64 -7.09 22.92
N ASN A 157 4.07 -6.28 23.82
CA ASN A 157 4.75 -5.73 25.01
C ASN A 157 6.07 -5.05 24.67
N ASP A 158 6.06 -4.19 23.66
CA ASP A 158 7.26 -3.51 23.12
C ASP A 158 8.38 -4.48 22.67
N ASN A 159 8.00 -5.72 22.32
CA ASN A 159 8.94 -6.67 21.77
C ASN A 159 9.21 -6.38 20.29
N PHE A 160 10.12 -5.46 20.04
CA PHE A 160 10.57 -5.10 18.68
C PHE A 160 11.10 -6.29 17.88
N LYS A 161 11.53 -7.38 18.53
CA LYS A 161 12.00 -8.60 17.83
C LYS A 161 10.88 -9.21 16.98
N THR A 162 9.65 -9.26 17.50
CA THR A 162 8.49 -9.75 16.76
C THR A 162 8.17 -8.82 15.58
N GLY A 163 8.25 -7.51 15.76
CA GLY A 163 8.08 -6.54 14.69
C GLY A 163 9.11 -6.70 13.56
N TRP A 164 10.38 -6.86 13.90
CA TRP A 164 11.45 -7.18 12.96
C TRP A 164 11.21 -8.50 12.23
N PHE A 165 10.79 -9.52 12.96
CA PHE A 165 10.47 -10.82 12.39
C PHE A 165 9.34 -10.70 11.34
N VAL A 166 8.24 -10.04 11.67
CA VAL A 166 7.12 -9.80 10.74
C VAL A 166 7.59 -9.04 9.50
N PHE A 167 8.41 -8.01 9.67
CA PHE A 167 8.99 -7.28 8.55
C PHE A 167 9.79 -8.19 7.63
N PHE A 168 10.72 -8.98 8.17
CA PHE A 168 11.52 -9.88 7.36
C PHE A 168 10.70 -10.99 6.69
N CYS A 169 9.63 -11.49 7.32
CA CYS A 169 8.70 -12.42 6.68
C CYS A 169 8.00 -11.80 5.47
N CYS A 170 7.55 -10.54 5.59
CA CYS A 170 6.91 -9.85 4.50
C CYS A 170 7.89 -9.57 3.34
N VAL A 171 9.11 -9.15 3.65
CA VAL A 171 10.17 -8.96 2.65
C VAL A 171 10.54 -10.29 1.99
N PHE A 172 10.72 -11.35 2.76
CA PHE A 172 11.00 -12.69 2.23
C PHE A 172 9.92 -13.16 1.27
N SER A 173 8.65 -13.01 1.65
CA SER A 173 7.50 -13.33 0.78
C SER A 173 7.55 -12.54 -0.53
N SER A 174 7.79 -11.23 -0.45
CA SER A 174 7.91 -10.35 -1.61
C SER A 174 9.06 -10.77 -2.53
N LEU A 175 10.25 -11.02 -1.98
CA LEU A 175 11.42 -11.45 -2.75
C LEU A 175 11.23 -12.85 -3.35
N THR A 176 10.49 -13.73 -2.70
CA THR A 176 10.14 -15.05 -3.24
C THR A 176 9.25 -14.92 -4.48
N ILE A 177 8.24 -14.03 -4.45
CA ILE A 177 7.42 -13.74 -5.64
C ILE A 177 8.31 -13.16 -6.75
N ALA A 178 9.16 -12.18 -6.45
CA ALA A 178 10.07 -11.57 -7.40
C ALA A 178 10.99 -12.61 -8.08
N PHE A 179 11.51 -13.54 -7.29
CA PHE A 179 12.37 -14.63 -7.78
C PHE A 179 11.60 -15.59 -8.70
N ILE A 180 10.42 -16.05 -8.26
CA ILE A 180 9.58 -16.96 -9.07
C ILE A 180 9.24 -16.30 -10.40
N GLU A 181 8.77 -15.05 -10.39
CA GLU A 181 8.49 -14.32 -11.63
C GLU A 181 9.74 -14.15 -12.49
N GLY A 182 10.89 -13.88 -11.89
CA GLY A 182 12.16 -13.78 -12.59
C GLY A 182 12.47 -15.05 -13.41
N LEU A 183 12.15 -16.22 -12.90
CA LEU A 183 12.34 -17.49 -13.64
C LEU A 183 11.51 -17.55 -14.93
N PHE A 184 10.27 -17.04 -14.92
CA PHE A 184 9.38 -17.05 -16.08
C PHE A 184 9.74 -15.98 -17.12
N TYR A 185 10.35 -14.87 -16.71
CA TYR A 185 10.69 -13.73 -17.59
C TYR A 185 12.17 -13.63 -17.94
N ARG A 186 12.90 -14.76 -17.87
CA ARG A 186 14.34 -14.83 -18.11
C ARG A 186 14.80 -14.27 -19.47
N ASN A 187 13.95 -14.32 -20.47
CA ASN A 187 14.26 -13.90 -21.84
C ASN A 187 13.89 -12.43 -22.15
N GLU A 188 13.30 -11.71 -21.21
CA GLU A 188 13.06 -10.27 -21.42
C GLU A 188 14.40 -9.51 -21.45
N LYS A 189 14.70 -8.88 -22.60
CA LYS A 189 15.84 -7.98 -22.69
C LYS A 189 15.55 -6.74 -21.88
N SER A 190 16.13 -6.65 -20.71
CA SER A 190 16.16 -5.42 -19.91
C SER A 190 17.07 -4.42 -20.64
N LYS A 191 16.60 -3.18 -20.83
CA LYS A 191 17.51 -2.09 -21.19
C LYS A 191 18.46 -1.92 -20.02
N ASN A 192 19.75 -2.20 -20.24
CA ASN A 192 20.80 -2.09 -19.22
C ASN A 192 21.19 -0.64 -18.91
N ASP A 193 20.44 0.33 -19.38
CA ASP A 193 20.76 1.73 -19.18
C ASP A 193 20.46 2.12 -17.73
N LEU A 194 21.53 2.33 -16.97
CA LEU A 194 21.50 3.03 -15.69
C LEU A 194 21.28 4.51 -15.99
N GLN A 195 20.03 4.93 -16.09
CA GLN A 195 19.76 6.36 -16.10
C GLN A 195 19.99 6.90 -14.70
N GLU A 196 20.95 7.80 -14.58
CA GLU A 196 21.36 8.38 -13.30
C GLU A 196 20.45 9.55 -12.91
N SER A 197 20.00 9.54 -11.69
CA SER A 197 19.34 10.71 -11.08
C SER A 197 20.38 11.81 -10.86
N ASP A 198 20.07 13.02 -11.31
CA ASP A 198 20.92 14.20 -11.10
C ASP A 198 20.38 15.14 -10.01
N ILE A 199 19.33 14.71 -9.29
CA ILE A 199 18.65 15.51 -8.29
C ILE A 199 19.47 15.55 -7.00
N ASN A 200 19.81 16.76 -6.56
CA ASN A 200 20.49 16.99 -5.27
C ASN A 200 19.57 16.58 -4.11
N LEU A 201 20.18 16.19 -2.99
CA LEU A 201 19.47 15.70 -1.80
C LEU A 201 18.42 16.72 -1.28
N SER A 202 18.72 18.02 -1.31
CA SER A 202 17.80 19.08 -0.87
C SER A 202 16.55 19.15 -1.76
N ASN A 203 16.72 19.14 -3.08
CA ASN A 203 15.59 19.15 -4.01
C ASN A 203 14.78 17.85 -3.94
N ALA A 204 15.46 16.71 -3.79
CA ALA A 204 14.82 15.42 -3.58
C ALA A 204 13.97 15.43 -2.30
N PHE A 205 14.46 16.04 -1.21
CA PHE A 205 13.71 16.18 0.04
C PHE A 205 12.43 16.99 -0.15
N CYS A 206 12.50 18.18 -0.76
CA CYS A 206 11.32 19.01 -1.01
C CYS A 206 10.26 18.30 -1.85
N LEU A 207 10.69 17.57 -2.92
CA LEU A 207 9.79 16.76 -3.74
C LEU A 207 9.18 15.62 -2.95
N SER A 208 9.96 14.97 -2.10
CA SER A 208 9.53 13.81 -1.32
C SER A 208 8.54 14.19 -0.20
N VAL A 209 8.69 15.36 0.41
CA VAL A 209 7.70 15.89 1.38
C VAL A 209 6.32 16.00 0.72
N ASN A 210 6.24 16.63 -0.47
CA ASN A 210 4.98 16.79 -1.19
C ASN A 210 4.33 15.45 -1.56
N LEU A 211 5.14 14.52 -2.06
CA LEU A 211 4.65 13.19 -2.44
C LEU A 211 4.18 12.37 -1.24
N SER A 212 4.95 12.40 -0.16
CA SER A 212 4.62 11.67 1.06
C SER A 212 3.38 12.27 1.75
N ALA A 213 3.25 13.59 1.77
CA ALA A 213 2.05 14.27 2.29
C ALA A 213 0.79 13.87 1.51
N LYS A 214 0.87 13.83 0.17
CA LYS A 214 -0.25 13.36 -0.66
C LYS A 214 -0.57 11.89 -0.40
N SER A 215 0.44 11.04 -0.31
CA SER A 215 0.26 9.60 -0.10
C SER A 215 -0.37 9.31 1.26
N ILE A 216 0.12 9.94 2.33
CA ILE A 216 -0.41 9.74 3.68
C ILE A 216 -1.85 10.25 3.81
N LEU A 217 -2.19 11.35 3.13
CA LEU A 217 -3.56 11.87 3.11
C LEU A 217 -4.52 10.88 2.45
N VAL A 218 -4.18 10.37 1.26
CA VAL A 218 -5.00 9.36 0.56
C VAL A 218 -5.16 8.12 1.42
N MET A 219 -4.08 7.66 2.06
CA MET A 219 -4.11 6.53 2.98
C MET A 219 -5.07 6.78 4.15
N SER A 220 -4.97 7.93 4.80
CA SER A 220 -5.83 8.29 5.93
C SER A 220 -7.31 8.35 5.53
N CYS A 221 -7.63 8.95 4.38
CA CYS A 221 -8.99 8.97 3.86
C CYS A 221 -9.55 7.56 3.63
N CYS A 222 -8.74 6.67 3.06
CA CYS A 222 -9.14 5.28 2.83
C CYS A 222 -9.34 4.53 4.16
N ILE A 223 -8.43 4.67 5.12
CA ILE A 223 -8.55 4.04 6.44
C ILE A 223 -9.83 4.48 7.15
N ILE A 224 -10.11 5.79 7.16
CA ILE A 224 -11.32 6.36 7.78
C ILE A 224 -12.58 5.81 7.10
N PHE A 225 -12.60 5.77 5.77
CA PHE A 225 -13.73 5.24 5.00
C PHE A 225 -13.96 3.75 5.27
N PHE A 226 -12.93 2.92 5.16
CA PHE A 226 -13.07 1.47 5.40
C PHE A 226 -13.40 1.17 6.87
N SER A 227 -12.85 1.91 7.82
CA SER A 227 -13.21 1.77 9.25
C SER A 227 -14.69 2.09 9.48
N SER A 228 -15.23 3.12 8.80
CA SER A 228 -16.66 3.45 8.87
C SER A 228 -17.54 2.33 8.32
N VAL A 229 -17.16 1.77 7.17
CA VAL A 229 -17.90 0.67 6.53
C VAL A 229 -17.86 -0.59 7.41
N CYS A 230 -16.69 -0.95 7.92
CA CYS A 230 -16.53 -2.12 8.80
C CYS A 230 -17.36 -2.01 10.09
N GLU A 231 -17.44 -0.82 10.69
CA GLU A 231 -18.23 -0.58 11.90
C GLU A 231 -19.74 -0.72 11.64
N ILE A 232 -20.20 -0.30 10.45
CA ILE A 232 -21.62 -0.44 10.06
C ILE A 232 -21.99 -1.91 9.87
N ILE A 233 -21.16 -2.66 9.13
CA ILE A 233 -21.41 -4.06 8.77
C ILE A 233 -21.22 -4.98 9.99
N LYS A 234 -20.57 -4.50 11.06
CA LYS A 234 -20.23 -5.29 12.26
C LYS A 234 -19.40 -6.53 11.89
N ILE A 235 -18.37 -6.33 11.07
CA ILE A 235 -17.47 -7.41 10.70
C ILE A 235 -16.83 -7.99 11.97
N PRO A 236 -16.84 -9.33 12.18
CA PRO A 236 -16.12 -9.92 13.29
C PRO A 236 -14.65 -9.51 13.29
N SER A 237 -14.10 -9.22 14.47
CA SER A 237 -12.76 -8.65 14.62
C SER A 237 -11.67 -9.44 13.87
N ILE A 238 -11.79 -10.78 13.85
CA ILE A 238 -10.83 -11.65 13.16
C ILE A 238 -10.75 -11.43 11.63
N TYR A 239 -11.83 -10.97 10.98
CA TYR A 239 -11.87 -10.70 9.55
C TYR A 239 -11.60 -9.24 9.20
N PHE A 240 -11.56 -8.36 10.20
CA PHE A 240 -11.37 -6.94 10.00
C PHE A 240 -10.06 -6.62 9.24
N PRO A 241 -8.92 -7.29 9.52
CA PRO A 241 -7.67 -7.06 8.79
C PRO A 241 -7.75 -7.32 7.28
N LEU A 242 -8.72 -8.14 6.81
CA LEU A 242 -8.94 -8.37 5.38
C LEU A 242 -9.49 -7.12 4.67
N PHE A 243 -10.20 -6.26 5.39
CA PHE A 243 -10.78 -5.04 4.86
C PHE A 243 -9.86 -3.84 5.09
N GLU A 244 -9.45 -3.64 6.33
CA GLU A 244 -8.57 -2.56 6.73
C GLU A 244 -7.53 -3.10 7.73
N ILE A 245 -6.30 -3.20 7.28
CA ILE A 245 -5.23 -3.89 8.00
C ILE A 245 -4.86 -3.20 9.32
N THR A 246 -4.81 -1.86 9.32
CA THR A 246 -4.31 -1.09 10.46
C THR A 246 -5.25 -1.21 11.64
N ASN A 247 -6.49 -0.79 11.46
CA ASN A 247 -7.52 -0.89 12.51
C ASN A 247 -7.81 -2.36 12.83
N GLY A 248 -7.78 -3.24 11.82
CA GLY A 248 -7.99 -4.67 12.01
C GLY A 248 -6.94 -5.33 12.91
N VAL A 249 -5.68 -4.92 12.83
CA VAL A 249 -4.61 -5.43 13.69
C VAL A 249 -4.69 -4.81 15.08
N PHE A 250 -4.97 -3.51 15.21
CA PHE A 250 -5.00 -2.81 16.49
C PHE A 250 -6.31 -2.99 17.28
N SER A 251 -7.41 -3.37 16.64
CA SER A 251 -8.71 -3.56 17.30
C SER A 251 -8.96 -4.98 17.81
N GLN A 252 -8.00 -5.90 17.67
CA GLN A 252 -8.15 -7.26 18.15
C GLN A 252 -8.21 -7.29 19.68
N THR A 253 -9.23 -7.94 20.23
CA THR A 253 -9.35 -8.20 21.66
C THR A 253 -8.48 -9.36 22.13
N THR A 254 -8.11 -10.23 21.20
CA THR A 254 -7.16 -11.32 21.38
C THR A 254 -6.12 -11.25 20.26
N ALA A 255 -4.90 -11.60 20.59
CA ALA A 255 -3.80 -11.54 19.65
C ALA A 255 -4.01 -12.40 18.42
N LEU A 256 -3.65 -11.83 17.31
CA LEU A 256 -3.32 -12.61 16.12
C LEU A 256 -2.02 -13.36 16.39
N SER A 257 -2.00 -14.67 16.25
CA SER A 257 -0.71 -15.37 16.28
C SER A 257 0.21 -14.79 15.16
N PRO A 258 1.54 -14.84 15.33
CA PRO A 258 2.48 -14.34 14.32
C PRO A 258 2.22 -14.87 12.91
N ALA A 259 1.66 -16.08 12.79
CA ALA A 259 1.26 -16.68 11.51
C ALA A 259 0.19 -15.87 10.79
N TYR A 260 -0.91 -15.58 11.49
CA TYR A 260 -2.02 -14.79 10.92
C TYR A 260 -1.63 -13.33 10.73
N LEU A 261 -0.79 -12.79 11.60
CA LEU A 261 -0.28 -11.44 11.45
C LEU A 261 0.56 -11.31 10.16
N CYS A 262 1.53 -12.21 9.93
CA CYS A 262 2.30 -12.22 8.68
C CYS A 262 1.41 -12.41 7.45
N PHE A 263 0.40 -13.28 7.55
CA PHE A 263 -0.60 -13.48 6.48
C PHE A 263 -1.32 -12.16 6.15
N PHE A 264 -1.95 -11.53 7.14
CA PHE A 264 -2.72 -10.30 6.92
C PHE A 264 -1.85 -9.13 6.48
N MET A 265 -0.65 -9.01 7.03
CA MET A 265 0.31 -7.98 6.63
C MET A 265 0.73 -8.13 5.16
N CYS A 266 0.94 -9.35 4.66
CA CYS A 266 1.24 -9.57 3.25
C CYS A 266 0.01 -9.47 2.36
N PHE A 267 -1.17 -9.86 2.83
CA PHE A 267 -2.42 -9.64 2.11
C PHE A 267 -2.72 -8.15 1.97
N SER A 268 -2.39 -7.34 2.98
CA SER A 268 -2.48 -5.87 3.01
C SER A 268 -3.89 -5.29 3.20
N GLY A 269 -4.94 -6.08 3.16
CA GLY A 269 -6.33 -5.63 3.26
C GLY A 269 -6.86 -4.88 2.02
N LEU A 270 -8.17 -4.89 1.83
CA LEU A 270 -8.83 -4.28 0.66
C LEU A 270 -8.61 -2.76 0.60
N CYS A 271 -8.50 -2.09 1.74
CA CYS A 271 -8.20 -0.67 1.83
C CYS A 271 -6.90 -0.32 1.08
N ILE A 272 -5.84 -1.06 1.32
CA ILE A 272 -4.54 -0.86 0.65
C ILE A 272 -4.64 -1.25 -0.85
N HIS A 273 -5.37 -2.32 -1.18
CA HIS A 273 -5.58 -2.69 -2.58
C HIS A 273 -6.20 -1.53 -3.38
N MET A 274 -7.22 -0.85 -2.84
CA MET A 274 -7.85 0.29 -3.51
C MET A 274 -6.91 1.48 -3.66
N GLN A 275 -6.08 1.77 -2.65
CA GLN A 275 -5.06 2.82 -2.71
C GLN A 275 -4.05 2.55 -3.82
N ILE A 276 -3.57 1.30 -3.91
CA ILE A 276 -2.59 0.88 -4.91
C ILE A 276 -3.21 0.94 -6.29
N MET A 277 -4.43 0.43 -6.49
CA MET A 277 -5.12 0.48 -7.79
C MET A 277 -5.28 1.91 -8.30
N GLY A 278 -5.56 2.88 -7.43
CA GLY A 278 -5.56 4.30 -7.79
C GLY A 278 -4.21 4.83 -8.29
N THR A 279 -3.12 4.23 -7.84
CA THR A 279 -1.75 4.62 -8.23
C THR A 279 -1.29 3.93 -9.52
N VAL A 280 -1.65 2.65 -9.71
CA VAL A 280 -1.10 1.79 -10.78
C VAL A 280 -1.98 1.72 -12.03
N ASN A 281 -3.09 2.45 -12.04
CA ASN A 281 -4.00 2.48 -13.19
C ASN A 281 -3.33 2.97 -14.49
N GLU A 282 -2.26 3.76 -14.39
CA GLU A 282 -1.55 4.33 -15.53
C GLU A 282 -0.88 3.27 -16.42
N PHE A 283 -0.46 2.13 -15.87
CA PHE A 283 0.11 1.02 -16.64
C PHE A 283 -0.84 -0.17 -16.77
N GLY A 284 -2.14 0.06 -16.60
CA GLY A 284 -3.21 -0.88 -16.93
C GLY A 284 -3.17 -2.18 -16.13
N MET A 285 -2.71 -2.16 -14.87
CA MET A 285 -2.73 -3.33 -13.99
C MET A 285 -4.16 -3.73 -13.64
N LYS A 286 -4.50 -5.00 -13.79
CA LYS A 286 -5.81 -5.52 -13.41
C LYS A 286 -5.88 -5.82 -11.92
N TYR A 287 -7.02 -5.56 -11.30
CA TYR A 287 -7.23 -5.87 -9.89
C TYR A 287 -7.01 -7.35 -9.57
N SER A 288 -7.40 -8.25 -10.48
CA SER A 288 -7.19 -9.70 -10.30
C SER A 288 -5.72 -10.10 -10.19
N GLU A 289 -4.83 -9.41 -10.91
CA GLU A 289 -3.38 -9.65 -10.84
C GLU A 289 -2.82 -9.22 -9.47
N LEU A 290 -3.21 -8.03 -9.02
CA LEU A 290 -2.86 -7.53 -7.70
C LEU A 290 -3.38 -8.47 -6.62
N PHE A 291 -4.67 -8.80 -6.64
CA PHE A 291 -5.32 -9.66 -5.65
C PHE A 291 -4.64 -11.02 -5.55
N LEU A 292 -4.38 -11.68 -6.70
CA LEU A 292 -3.72 -12.99 -6.72
C LEU A 292 -2.31 -12.90 -6.13
N SER A 293 -1.53 -11.88 -6.50
CA SER A 293 -0.18 -11.71 -5.95
C SER A 293 -0.20 -11.50 -4.43
N ARG A 294 -1.21 -10.78 -3.91
CA ARG A 294 -1.37 -10.60 -2.44
C ARG A 294 -1.78 -11.90 -1.75
N CYS A 295 -2.67 -12.69 -2.34
CA CYS A 295 -3.02 -14.01 -1.81
C CYS A 295 -1.80 -14.94 -1.74
N VAL A 296 -1.03 -15.02 -2.83
CA VAL A 296 0.20 -15.83 -2.87
C VAL A 296 1.20 -15.35 -1.82
N GLY A 297 1.44 -14.04 -1.75
CA GLY A 297 2.33 -13.46 -0.74
C GLY A 297 1.90 -13.75 0.70
N ALA A 298 0.62 -13.66 0.98
CA ALA A 298 0.05 -13.97 2.29
C ALA A 298 0.28 -15.45 2.68
N ILE A 299 0.05 -16.37 1.75
CA ILE A 299 0.30 -17.80 1.97
C ILE A 299 1.79 -18.06 2.23
N ILE A 300 2.70 -17.47 1.43
CA ILE A 300 4.15 -17.64 1.64
C ILE A 300 4.57 -17.12 3.01
N ALA A 301 4.06 -15.96 3.45
CA ALA A 301 4.41 -15.37 4.73
C ALA A 301 3.83 -16.12 5.94
N PHE A 302 2.72 -16.83 5.76
CA PHE A 302 2.07 -17.59 6.83
C PHE A 302 2.99 -18.68 7.41
N PHE A 303 3.71 -19.41 6.56
CA PHE A 303 4.53 -20.54 7.02
C PHE A 303 5.69 -20.14 7.94
N PRO A 304 6.56 -19.19 7.60
CA PRO A 304 7.59 -18.74 8.55
C PRO A 304 6.96 -18.10 9.79
N GLY A 305 5.82 -17.39 9.67
CA GLY A 305 5.07 -16.88 10.82
C GLY A 305 4.61 -17.99 11.77
N LYS A 306 4.14 -19.12 11.22
CA LYS A 306 3.75 -20.30 12.01
C LYS A 306 4.96 -20.98 12.66
N ALA A 307 6.07 -21.08 11.95
CA ALA A 307 7.30 -21.63 12.52
C ALA A 307 7.79 -20.76 13.71
N TYR A 308 7.73 -19.45 13.57
CA TYR A 308 8.10 -18.54 14.65
C TYR A 308 7.18 -18.69 15.86
N ALA A 309 5.87 -18.77 15.68
CA ALA A 309 4.92 -18.98 16.77
C ALA A 309 5.17 -20.29 17.54
N LEU A 310 5.56 -21.36 16.83
CA LEU A 310 5.92 -22.64 17.46
C LEU A 310 7.23 -22.55 18.28
N LEU A 311 8.17 -21.73 17.86
CA LEU A 311 9.45 -21.52 18.56
C LEU A 311 9.34 -20.51 19.71
N HIS A 312 8.30 -19.67 19.68
CA HIS A 312 8.07 -18.59 20.64
C HIS A 312 6.61 -18.62 21.14
N PRO A 313 6.22 -19.68 21.91
CA PRO A 313 4.84 -19.83 22.37
C PRO A 313 4.38 -18.68 23.27
N GLU A 314 5.32 -17.96 23.89
CA GLU A 314 5.04 -16.74 24.66
C GLU A 314 4.38 -15.66 23.80
N THR A 315 4.58 -15.63 22.49
CA THR A 315 3.96 -14.66 21.58
C THR A 315 2.48 -14.92 21.38
N GLU A 316 1.98 -16.11 21.64
CA GLU A 316 0.55 -16.45 21.59
C GLU A 316 -0.19 -16.09 22.87
N GLN A 317 0.51 -16.05 24.03
CA GLN A 317 -0.08 -15.78 25.34
C GLN A 317 -0.17 -14.29 25.70
N VAL A 318 0.69 -13.46 25.12
CA VAL A 318 0.84 -12.02 25.45
C VAL A 318 -0.43 -11.22 25.20
N PHE A 319 -1.28 -11.69 24.34
CA PHE A 319 -2.47 -10.98 23.90
C PHE A 319 -3.72 -11.11 24.81
N ALA A 320 -3.72 -12.03 25.73
CA ALA A 320 -4.83 -12.15 26.68
C ALA A 320 -4.99 -10.92 27.60
N ASN A 321 -3.95 -10.08 27.72
CA ASN A 321 -3.89 -8.94 28.63
C ASN A 321 -3.96 -7.54 28.01
N ILE A 322 -4.04 -7.42 26.67
CA ILE A 322 -4.07 -6.09 25.98
C ILE A 322 -5.47 -5.43 26.04
N ALA A 323 -6.45 -6.03 26.70
CA ALA A 323 -7.78 -5.42 26.89
C ALA A 323 -7.77 -4.01 27.53
N TYR A 324 -6.62 -3.48 27.92
CA TYR A 324 -6.48 -2.19 28.61
C TYR A 324 -5.48 -1.21 28.00
N ALA A 325 -4.85 -1.51 26.88
CA ALA A 325 -4.11 -0.50 26.15
C ALA A 325 -5.07 0.35 25.30
N THR A 326 -5.98 1.06 25.96
CA THR A 326 -6.66 2.18 25.31
C THR A 326 -5.61 3.24 25.10
N PRO A 327 -5.33 3.67 23.83
CA PRO A 327 -4.49 4.82 23.62
C PRO A 327 -5.07 5.98 24.42
N LYS A 328 -4.28 6.59 25.32
CA LYS A 328 -4.68 7.82 25.99
C LYS A 328 -4.88 8.86 24.90
N ILE A 329 -6.12 9.09 24.52
CA ILE A 329 -6.50 10.10 23.55
C ILE A 329 -6.18 11.44 24.22
N SER A 330 -5.05 12.05 23.85
CA SER A 330 -4.84 13.44 24.18
C SER A 330 -5.81 14.28 23.33
N SER A 331 -6.43 15.29 23.91
CA SER A 331 -7.38 16.20 23.27
C SER A 331 -6.84 17.03 22.09
N VAL A 332 -5.61 16.74 21.67
CA VAL A 332 -4.86 17.40 20.58
C VAL A 332 -5.32 16.92 19.17
N GLY A 333 -6.03 15.81 19.08
CA GLY A 333 -6.33 15.16 17.79
C GLY A 333 -7.15 16.01 16.80
N TYR A 334 -8.11 16.80 17.27
CA TYR A 334 -8.98 17.60 16.39
C TYR A 334 -8.25 18.77 15.74
N GLY A 335 -7.39 19.46 16.48
CA GLY A 335 -6.59 20.58 15.96
C GLY A 335 -5.58 20.13 14.91
N PHE A 336 -4.95 18.98 15.11
CA PHE A 336 -3.96 18.43 14.18
C PHE A 336 -4.59 17.99 12.86
N SER A 337 -5.77 17.36 12.90
CA SER A 337 -6.52 16.98 11.69
C SER A 337 -6.90 18.20 10.87
N LEU A 338 -7.28 19.29 11.51
CA LEU A 338 -7.66 20.54 10.85
C LEU A 338 -6.46 21.22 10.20
N VAL A 339 -5.30 21.23 10.87
CA VAL A 339 -4.03 21.75 10.33
C VAL A 339 -3.55 20.94 9.12
N LEU A 340 -3.69 19.60 9.17
CA LEU A 340 -3.39 18.73 8.03
C LEU A 340 -4.28 19.03 6.82
N ILE A 341 -5.59 19.15 7.03
CA ILE A 341 -6.56 19.47 5.97
C ILE A 341 -6.25 20.84 5.36
N LEU A 342 -6.01 21.86 6.18
CA LEU A 342 -5.66 23.19 5.72
C LEU A 342 -4.32 23.20 4.98
N GLY A 343 -3.31 22.50 5.47
CA GLY A 343 -2.02 22.33 4.80
C GLY A 343 -2.14 21.70 3.43
N CYS A 344 -2.96 20.66 3.30
CA CYS A 344 -3.22 20.01 2.02
C CYS A 344 -3.99 20.90 1.03
N ILE A 345 -4.94 21.72 1.52
CA ILE A 345 -5.66 22.69 0.69
C ILE A 345 -4.69 23.74 0.14
N VAL A 346 -3.81 24.29 0.99
CA VAL A 346 -2.81 25.27 0.58
C VAL A 346 -1.84 24.71 -0.44
N ILE A 347 -1.29 23.51 -0.21
CA ILE A 347 -0.39 22.83 -1.15
C ILE A 347 -1.07 22.57 -2.49
N THR A 348 -2.33 22.14 -2.47
CA THR A 348 -3.09 21.85 -3.71
C THR A 348 -3.39 23.14 -4.49
N ALA A 349 -3.71 24.24 -3.81
CA ALA A 349 -3.93 25.55 -4.41
C ALA A 349 -2.65 26.12 -5.04
N GLU A 350 -1.51 25.93 -4.39
CA GLU A 350 -0.21 26.41 -4.88
C GLU A 350 0.25 25.65 -6.14
N ILE A 351 0.02 24.32 -6.17
CA ILE A 351 0.29 23.48 -7.35
C ILE A 351 -0.57 23.91 -8.55
N LYS A 352 -1.86 24.22 -8.29
CA LYS A 352 -2.79 24.67 -9.33
C LYS A 352 -2.42 26.06 -9.89
N SER A 353 -1.97 26.96 -9.02
CA SER A 353 -1.47 28.30 -9.38
C SER A 353 -0.21 28.26 -10.25
N LYS A 354 0.76 27.36 -9.95
CA LYS A 354 1.95 27.18 -10.76
C LYS A 354 1.66 26.59 -12.15
N LYS A 355 0.67 25.71 -12.27
CA LYS A 355 0.26 25.12 -13.54
C LYS A 355 -0.45 26.13 -14.46
N SER A 356 -1.16 27.11 -13.90
CA SER A 356 -1.81 28.20 -14.66
C SER A 356 -0.86 29.31 -15.12
N LYS A 357 0.36 29.36 -14.61
CA LYS A 357 1.43 30.32 -15.03
C LYS A 357 2.38 29.73 -16.08
N LEU A 358 2.24 28.45 -16.39
CA LEU A 358 3.04 27.71 -17.38
C LEU A 358 2.25 27.36 -18.67
N LEU A 359 0.98 27.75 -18.72
CA LEU A 359 0.12 27.81 -19.91
C LEU A 359 -0.14 29.27 -20.28
#